data_7b3153a9cf7cb52f449131b3ea85f17d
#
_entry.id   7b3153a9cf7cb52f449131b3ea85f17d
#
_cell.length_a   1.000
_cell.length_b   1.000
_cell.length_c   1.000
_cell.angle_alpha   90.00
_cell.angle_beta   90.00
_cell.angle_gamma   90.00
#
_symmetry.space_group_name_H-M   'P 1'
#
loop_
_entity.id
_entity.type
_entity.pdbx_description
1 polymer ?
#
loop_
_entity_poly.entity_id
_entity_poly.type
_entity_poly.pdbx_seq_one_letter_code
_entity_poly.pdbx_strand_id
1 'polypeptide(L)'
;MKIAVIGTGYVGLVSGACFAKMGNSVICVDVDSKKIEALKNGVVPIYEPGLADIVSECYKNGSLKFSTQITEALEHADVLFIAVGTPMGADGQADLKYVLSVAKSIGENLNKPLIVVDKSTVPVGTGAKVHEVIEAELKKRNLDVKFEVVSNPEFLKEGAAVEDFLKPDRVVIGASSEWGFSVMRELYEPFMKNHDRLICMDVKSAEMTKYAANSMLATKISFINEIANICERVGADVNLVRKGIGSDSRIGYSFIYPGCGYGGSCFPKDVEALIHTARQNGFEPELLNAVESRNKAQKRVLFDKIYNFFGGDLKGKTIAFWGLAFKPNTDDMREASSLTLIKLLDEAGAKVVAYDPKASEEAKKYMPNLDVKYAKNKYDALNGADAMVLVTEWSEFRSPDFMEIKERLKNAVIFDGRNQYNAKALAEHGFKYFQIGVKA
;
A
#
# COMPACT_ATOMS: atom_id res chain seq x y z
N MET A 1 -2.17 -28.39 -3.19
CA MET A 1 -3.37 -28.08 -3.99
C MET A 1 -2.97 -27.51 -5.35
N LYS A 2 -3.88 -27.51 -6.31
CA LYS A 2 -3.70 -26.85 -7.63
C LYS A 2 -4.39 -25.50 -7.60
N ILE A 3 -3.61 -24.44 -7.79
CA ILE A 3 -4.07 -23.05 -7.61
C ILE A 3 -3.84 -22.26 -8.89
N ALA A 4 -4.79 -21.39 -9.23
CA ALA A 4 -4.58 -20.34 -10.21
C ALA A 4 -4.70 -18.97 -9.52
N VAL A 5 -3.91 -17.99 -10.01
CA VAL A 5 -3.99 -16.60 -9.59
C VAL A 5 -4.11 -15.72 -10.83
N ILE A 6 -5.23 -15.02 -10.96
CA ILE A 6 -5.48 -14.11 -12.07
C ILE A 6 -5.10 -12.68 -11.66
N GLY A 7 -4.13 -12.13 -12.35
CA GLY A 7 -3.46 -10.88 -12.04
C GLY A 7 -2.09 -11.11 -11.42
N THR A 8 -1.04 -10.55 -12.02
CA THR A 8 0.35 -10.57 -11.52
C THR A 8 0.78 -9.18 -11.02
N GLY A 9 -0.16 -8.44 -10.48
CA GLY A 9 0.12 -7.24 -9.69
C GLY A 9 0.70 -7.62 -8.34
N TYR A 10 0.82 -6.62 -7.44
CA TYR A 10 1.45 -6.79 -6.14
C TYR A 10 0.83 -7.97 -5.34
N VAL A 11 -0.48 -7.93 -5.14
CA VAL A 11 -1.21 -8.95 -4.35
C VAL A 11 -1.13 -10.33 -5.01
N GLY A 12 -1.39 -10.39 -6.31
CA GLY A 12 -1.44 -11.68 -7.01
C GLY A 12 -0.09 -12.37 -7.11
N LEU A 13 0.98 -11.63 -7.44
CA LEU A 13 2.32 -12.22 -7.57
C LEU A 13 2.87 -12.68 -6.21
N VAL A 14 2.70 -11.87 -5.15
CA VAL A 14 3.10 -12.26 -3.79
C VAL A 14 2.31 -13.51 -3.34
N SER A 15 0.99 -13.51 -3.54
CA SER A 15 0.15 -14.66 -3.16
C SER A 15 0.55 -15.92 -3.91
N GLY A 16 0.68 -15.84 -5.24
CA GLY A 16 1.06 -16.99 -6.07
C GLY A 16 2.43 -17.56 -5.71
N ALA A 17 3.42 -16.69 -5.53
CA ALA A 17 4.77 -17.09 -5.13
C ALA A 17 4.80 -17.74 -3.74
N CYS A 18 4.10 -17.16 -2.76
CA CYS A 18 4.04 -17.72 -1.41
C CYS A 18 3.26 -19.04 -1.34
N PHE A 19 2.16 -19.20 -2.09
CA PHE A 19 1.48 -20.49 -2.21
C PHE A 19 2.40 -21.56 -2.85
N ALA A 20 3.13 -21.21 -3.90
CA ALA A 20 4.08 -22.13 -4.54
C ALA A 20 5.21 -22.53 -3.60
N LYS A 21 5.75 -21.59 -2.82
CA LYS A 21 6.77 -21.85 -1.79
C LYS A 21 6.30 -22.84 -0.74
N MET A 22 5.01 -22.85 -0.43
CA MET A 22 4.40 -23.80 0.53
C MET A 22 4.05 -25.16 -0.09
N GLY A 23 4.50 -25.44 -1.32
CA GLY A 23 4.35 -26.74 -1.97
C GLY A 23 3.10 -26.90 -2.83
N ASN A 24 2.35 -25.84 -3.08
CA ASN A 24 1.24 -25.87 -4.02
C ASN A 24 1.72 -25.80 -5.47
N SER A 25 0.96 -26.38 -6.41
CA SER A 25 1.18 -26.17 -7.84
C SER A 25 0.39 -24.96 -8.32
N VAL A 26 1.08 -23.89 -8.69
CA VAL A 26 0.48 -22.58 -8.94
C VAL A 26 0.69 -22.13 -10.38
N ILE A 27 -0.38 -21.61 -11.02
CA ILE A 27 -0.30 -20.90 -12.29
C ILE A 27 -0.78 -19.46 -12.05
N CYS A 28 0.11 -18.48 -12.31
CA CYS A 28 -0.25 -17.06 -12.33
C CYS A 28 -0.53 -16.61 -13.76
N VAL A 29 -1.66 -15.94 -13.97
CA VAL A 29 -2.10 -15.47 -15.28
C VAL A 29 -2.23 -13.95 -15.28
N ASP A 30 -1.72 -13.30 -16.32
CA ASP A 30 -1.93 -11.87 -16.58
C ASP A 30 -2.15 -11.64 -18.08
N VAL A 31 -2.97 -10.67 -18.42
CA VAL A 31 -3.23 -10.28 -19.82
C VAL A 31 -2.04 -9.55 -20.45
N ASP A 32 -1.14 -8.99 -19.65
CA ASP A 32 0.07 -8.31 -20.10
C ASP A 32 1.16 -9.34 -20.45
N SER A 33 1.28 -9.62 -21.75
CA SER A 33 2.27 -10.57 -22.27
C SER A 33 3.72 -10.15 -21.97
N LYS A 34 4.02 -8.84 -21.93
CA LYS A 34 5.38 -8.35 -21.63
C LYS A 34 5.74 -8.63 -20.18
N LYS A 35 4.78 -8.45 -19.27
CA LYS A 35 4.97 -8.76 -17.85
C LYS A 35 5.18 -10.26 -17.64
N ILE A 36 4.38 -11.10 -18.30
CA ILE A 36 4.50 -12.56 -18.22
C ILE A 36 5.85 -13.03 -18.79
N GLU A 37 6.29 -12.47 -19.91
CA GLU A 37 7.60 -12.78 -20.47
C GLU A 37 8.75 -12.36 -19.56
N ALA A 38 8.68 -11.17 -18.97
CA ALA A 38 9.66 -10.71 -17.99
C ALA A 38 9.76 -11.67 -16.79
N LEU A 39 8.60 -12.09 -16.23
CA LEU A 39 8.54 -13.05 -15.13
C LEU A 39 9.15 -14.42 -15.51
N LYS A 40 8.88 -14.94 -16.70
CA LYS A 40 9.49 -16.18 -17.24
C LYS A 40 11.01 -16.05 -17.36
N ASN A 41 11.51 -14.85 -17.61
CA ASN A 41 12.95 -14.54 -17.71
C ASN A 41 13.56 -14.14 -16.35
N GLY A 42 12.84 -14.31 -15.24
CA GLY A 42 13.32 -14.01 -13.88
C GLY A 42 13.31 -12.54 -13.49
N VAL A 43 12.69 -11.67 -14.30
CA VAL A 43 12.54 -10.24 -13.99
C VAL A 43 11.21 -10.03 -13.28
N VAL A 44 11.28 -9.72 -11.99
CA VAL A 44 10.10 -9.42 -11.16
C VAL A 44 9.75 -7.93 -11.28
N PRO A 45 8.54 -7.57 -11.76
CA PRO A 45 8.18 -6.20 -12.11
C PRO A 45 7.82 -5.29 -10.93
N ILE A 46 7.92 -5.81 -9.71
CA ILE A 46 7.62 -5.08 -8.46
C ILE A 46 8.78 -5.24 -7.48
N TYR A 47 9.03 -4.20 -6.70
CA TYR A 47 10.01 -4.29 -5.61
C TYR A 47 9.32 -4.73 -4.32
N GLU A 48 9.65 -5.94 -3.87
CA GLU A 48 9.22 -6.49 -2.57
C GLU A 48 10.34 -7.37 -2.01
N PRO A 49 10.80 -7.10 -0.76
CA PRO A 49 11.88 -7.89 -0.15
C PRO A 49 11.59 -9.38 -0.14
N GLY A 50 12.54 -10.17 -0.67
CA GLY A 50 12.48 -11.64 -0.71
C GLY A 50 11.59 -12.25 -1.80
N LEU A 51 10.80 -11.46 -2.53
CA LEU A 51 9.89 -11.98 -3.56
C LEU A 51 10.63 -12.56 -4.76
N ALA A 52 11.66 -11.87 -5.25
CA ALA A 52 12.41 -12.30 -6.45
C ALA A 52 13.06 -13.68 -6.25
N ASP A 53 13.59 -13.94 -5.08
CA ASP A 53 14.21 -15.23 -4.74
C ASP A 53 13.17 -16.36 -4.76
N ILE A 54 11.99 -16.13 -4.15
CA ILE A 54 10.90 -17.11 -4.12
C ILE A 54 10.38 -17.39 -5.53
N VAL A 55 10.16 -16.36 -6.34
CA VAL A 55 9.70 -16.49 -7.73
C VAL A 55 10.71 -17.32 -8.53
N SER A 56 12.01 -16.99 -8.44
CA SER A 56 13.08 -17.70 -9.14
C SER A 56 13.17 -19.17 -8.73
N GLU A 57 13.12 -19.46 -7.43
CA GLU A 57 13.16 -20.82 -6.88
C GLU A 57 11.97 -21.64 -7.37
N CYS A 58 10.74 -21.12 -7.16
CA CYS A 58 9.50 -21.82 -7.47
C CYS A 58 9.28 -21.99 -8.99
N TYR A 59 9.72 -21.04 -9.79
CA TYR A 59 9.68 -21.17 -11.25
C TYR A 59 10.63 -22.26 -11.76
N LYS A 60 11.87 -22.31 -11.24
CA LYS A 60 12.87 -23.32 -11.61
C LYS A 60 12.46 -24.73 -11.23
N ASN A 61 11.85 -24.93 -10.07
CA ASN A 61 11.40 -26.24 -9.61
C ASN A 61 10.04 -26.67 -10.19
N GLY A 62 9.35 -25.78 -10.95
CA GLY A 62 8.10 -26.05 -11.64
C GLY A 62 6.84 -25.92 -10.78
N SER A 63 6.95 -25.52 -9.50
CA SER A 63 5.79 -25.28 -8.63
C SER A 63 5.06 -23.97 -8.95
N LEU A 64 5.71 -23.01 -9.61
CA LEU A 64 5.14 -21.76 -10.09
C LEU A 64 5.27 -21.68 -11.62
N LYS A 65 4.17 -21.35 -12.29
CA LYS A 65 4.11 -21.15 -13.74
C LYS A 65 3.46 -19.81 -14.06
N PHE A 66 3.76 -19.28 -15.25
CA PHE A 66 3.19 -18.03 -15.75
C PHE A 66 2.54 -18.24 -17.11
N SER A 67 1.34 -17.73 -17.31
CA SER A 67 0.60 -17.83 -18.58
C SER A 67 -0.16 -16.53 -18.89
N THR A 68 -0.55 -16.35 -20.14
CA THR A 68 -1.51 -15.33 -20.56
C THR A 68 -2.89 -15.93 -20.81
N GLN A 69 -3.07 -17.24 -20.64
CA GLN A 69 -4.28 -17.98 -21.00
C GLN A 69 -5.05 -18.40 -19.74
N ILE A 70 -6.22 -17.84 -19.54
CA ILE A 70 -7.10 -18.21 -18.43
C ILE A 70 -7.59 -19.66 -18.52
N THR A 71 -7.70 -20.21 -19.73
CA THR A 71 -8.11 -21.60 -19.96
C THR A 71 -7.13 -22.60 -19.33
N GLU A 72 -5.81 -22.37 -19.44
CA GLU A 72 -4.81 -23.19 -18.77
C GLU A 72 -4.97 -23.16 -17.25
N ALA A 73 -5.29 -21.98 -16.69
CA ALA A 73 -5.54 -21.81 -15.28
C ALA A 73 -6.78 -22.58 -14.81
N LEU A 74 -7.89 -22.53 -15.56
CA LEU A 74 -9.13 -23.22 -15.25
C LEU A 74 -9.03 -24.75 -15.36
N GLU A 75 -8.28 -25.25 -16.34
CA GLU A 75 -7.99 -26.69 -16.46
C GLU A 75 -7.15 -27.18 -15.28
N HIS A 76 -6.21 -26.37 -14.82
CA HIS A 76 -5.30 -26.74 -13.73
C HIS A 76 -5.97 -26.65 -12.35
N ALA A 77 -6.62 -25.55 -12.03
CA ALA A 77 -6.92 -25.14 -10.66
C ALA A 77 -8.14 -25.85 -10.04
N ASP A 78 -8.05 -26.14 -8.75
CA ASP A 78 -9.16 -26.45 -7.88
C ASP A 78 -9.62 -25.20 -7.10
N VAL A 79 -8.70 -24.24 -6.93
CA VAL A 79 -8.95 -22.92 -6.33
C VAL A 79 -8.36 -21.84 -7.24
N LEU A 80 -9.19 -20.87 -7.63
CA LEU A 80 -8.78 -19.75 -8.48
C LEU A 80 -8.96 -18.42 -7.76
N PHE A 81 -7.87 -17.69 -7.61
CA PHE A 81 -7.85 -16.34 -7.00
C PHE A 81 -8.00 -15.25 -8.05
N ILE A 82 -8.96 -14.36 -7.84
CA ILE A 82 -9.07 -13.09 -8.57
C ILE A 82 -8.26 -12.04 -7.79
N ALA A 83 -7.12 -11.64 -8.34
CA ALA A 83 -6.18 -10.69 -7.72
C ALA A 83 -5.84 -9.55 -8.70
N VAL A 84 -6.83 -9.08 -9.42
CA VAL A 84 -6.70 -7.98 -10.39
C VAL A 84 -6.87 -6.62 -9.72
N GLY A 85 -6.35 -5.57 -10.36
CA GLY A 85 -6.49 -4.21 -9.86
C GLY A 85 -7.94 -3.73 -9.82
N THR A 86 -8.26 -2.99 -8.75
CA THR A 86 -9.54 -2.28 -8.60
C THR A 86 -9.24 -0.79 -8.45
N PRO A 87 -8.86 -0.10 -9.55
CA PRO A 87 -8.54 1.32 -9.49
C PRO A 87 -9.78 2.12 -9.08
N MET A 88 -9.55 3.31 -8.54
CA MET A 88 -10.63 4.22 -8.21
C MET A 88 -11.15 4.87 -9.51
N GLY A 89 -12.46 4.80 -9.71
CA GLY A 89 -13.15 5.53 -10.78
C GLY A 89 -13.21 7.03 -10.49
N ALA A 90 -13.60 7.80 -11.49
CA ALA A 90 -13.75 9.25 -11.37
C ALA A 90 -14.81 9.67 -10.33
N ASP A 91 -15.71 8.76 -9.98
CA ASP A 91 -16.79 8.92 -8.99
C ASP A 91 -16.38 8.48 -7.57
N GLY A 92 -15.13 8.07 -7.36
CA GLY A 92 -14.61 7.58 -6.08
C GLY A 92 -14.95 6.12 -5.77
N GLN A 93 -15.64 5.41 -6.69
CA GLN A 93 -15.90 3.96 -6.54
C GLN A 93 -14.71 3.13 -6.98
N ALA A 94 -14.60 1.91 -6.43
CA ALA A 94 -13.69 0.93 -7.00
C ALA A 94 -14.22 0.44 -8.35
N ASP A 95 -13.42 0.54 -9.41
CA ASP A 95 -13.78 0.03 -10.74
C ASP A 95 -13.69 -1.50 -10.75
N LEU A 96 -14.85 -2.16 -10.86
CA LEU A 96 -14.99 -3.61 -10.90
C LEU A 96 -14.82 -4.23 -12.29
N LYS A 97 -14.59 -3.43 -13.32
CA LYS A 97 -14.51 -3.89 -14.72
C LYS A 97 -13.59 -5.11 -14.88
N TYR A 98 -12.41 -5.07 -14.27
CA TYR A 98 -11.46 -6.17 -14.39
C TYR A 98 -11.93 -7.42 -13.63
N VAL A 99 -12.48 -7.27 -12.44
CA VAL A 99 -13.03 -8.38 -11.63
C VAL A 99 -14.17 -9.07 -12.38
N LEU A 100 -15.11 -8.30 -12.89
CA LEU A 100 -16.27 -8.84 -13.63
C LEU A 100 -15.87 -9.42 -14.99
N SER A 101 -14.84 -8.88 -15.65
CA SER A 101 -14.28 -9.47 -16.88
C SER A 101 -13.66 -10.84 -16.60
N VAL A 102 -12.93 -11.00 -15.49
CA VAL A 102 -12.39 -12.30 -15.07
C VAL A 102 -13.54 -13.26 -14.74
N ALA A 103 -14.55 -12.82 -13.99
CA ALA A 103 -15.73 -13.63 -13.66
C ALA A 103 -16.44 -14.14 -14.94
N LYS A 104 -16.60 -13.28 -15.94
CA LYS A 104 -17.16 -13.66 -17.24
C LYS A 104 -16.29 -14.72 -17.93
N SER A 105 -14.99 -14.51 -18.01
CA SER A 105 -14.07 -15.47 -18.63
C SER A 105 -14.05 -16.81 -17.90
N ILE A 106 -14.22 -16.83 -16.56
CA ILE A 106 -14.41 -18.06 -15.77
C ILE A 106 -15.69 -18.77 -16.25
N GLY A 107 -16.83 -18.09 -16.26
CA GLY A 107 -18.10 -18.68 -16.66
C GLY A 107 -18.13 -19.20 -18.11
N GLU A 108 -17.44 -18.49 -19.02
CA GLU A 108 -17.30 -18.90 -20.43
C GLU A 108 -16.47 -20.19 -20.60
N ASN A 109 -15.59 -20.53 -19.67
CA ASN A 109 -14.62 -21.62 -19.85
C ASN A 109 -14.66 -22.69 -18.75
N LEU A 110 -15.40 -22.49 -17.66
CA LEU A 110 -15.46 -23.42 -16.52
C LEU A 110 -16.16 -24.73 -16.92
N ASN A 111 -15.49 -25.88 -16.65
CA ASN A 111 -15.99 -27.22 -17.00
C ASN A 111 -15.88 -28.23 -15.85
N LYS A 112 -15.34 -27.83 -14.69
CA LYS A 112 -15.18 -28.68 -13.50
C LYS A 112 -15.47 -27.88 -12.23
N PRO A 113 -15.71 -28.54 -11.10
CA PRO A 113 -15.92 -27.85 -9.82
C PRO A 113 -14.76 -26.90 -9.48
N LEU A 114 -15.08 -25.70 -8.98
CA LEU A 114 -14.08 -24.65 -8.71
C LEU A 114 -14.49 -23.79 -7.51
N ILE A 115 -13.54 -23.52 -6.62
CA ILE A 115 -13.61 -22.42 -5.66
C ILE A 115 -13.02 -21.17 -6.33
N VAL A 116 -13.84 -20.13 -6.49
CA VAL A 116 -13.43 -18.81 -6.99
C VAL A 116 -13.23 -17.89 -5.80
N VAL A 117 -12.03 -17.36 -5.62
CA VAL A 117 -11.68 -16.55 -4.46
C VAL A 117 -11.45 -15.11 -4.86
N ASP A 118 -12.28 -14.21 -4.35
CA ASP A 118 -12.09 -12.77 -4.47
C ASP A 118 -11.03 -12.32 -3.46
N LYS A 119 -9.82 -12.05 -3.96
CA LYS A 119 -8.70 -11.53 -3.17
C LYS A 119 -8.47 -10.04 -3.41
N SER A 120 -8.94 -9.51 -4.49
CA SER A 120 -8.96 -8.06 -4.76
C SER A 120 -9.76 -7.33 -3.68
N THR A 121 -9.35 -6.10 -3.33
CA THR A 121 -10.14 -5.25 -2.44
C THR A 121 -11.35 -4.70 -3.22
N VAL A 122 -12.52 -5.17 -2.88
CA VAL A 122 -13.77 -4.91 -3.61
C VAL A 122 -14.88 -4.41 -2.68
N PRO A 123 -15.81 -3.57 -3.16
CA PRO A 123 -16.98 -3.14 -2.41
C PRO A 123 -17.86 -4.30 -1.96
N VAL A 124 -18.55 -4.10 -0.83
CA VAL A 124 -19.50 -5.08 -0.29
C VAL A 124 -20.58 -5.44 -1.31
N GLY A 125 -20.80 -6.73 -1.51
CA GLY A 125 -21.72 -7.28 -2.51
C GLY A 125 -21.07 -7.65 -3.84
N THR A 126 -19.75 -7.48 -3.99
CA THR A 126 -19.04 -7.86 -5.22
C THR A 126 -19.03 -9.37 -5.41
N GLY A 127 -18.86 -10.17 -4.36
CA GLY A 127 -18.90 -11.62 -4.44
C GLY A 127 -20.23 -12.14 -5.03
N ALA A 128 -21.35 -11.51 -4.70
CA ALA A 128 -22.64 -11.83 -5.31
C ALA A 128 -22.67 -11.50 -6.82
N LYS A 129 -22.12 -10.34 -7.23
CA LYS A 129 -22.04 -9.98 -8.65
C LYS A 129 -21.12 -10.93 -9.44
N VAL A 130 -20.00 -11.33 -8.87
CA VAL A 130 -19.09 -12.33 -9.45
C VAL A 130 -19.83 -13.65 -9.65
N HIS A 131 -20.57 -14.10 -8.64
CA HIS A 131 -21.39 -15.31 -8.73
C HIS A 131 -22.42 -15.22 -9.86
N GLU A 132 -23.20 -14.15 -9.89
CA GLU A 132 -24.22 -13.90 -10.93
C GLU A 132 -23.66 -13.93 -12.35
N VAL A 133 -22.48 -13.31 -12.55
CA VAL A 133 -21.82 -13.28 -13.87
C VAL A 133 -21.38 -14.69 -14.29
N ILE A 134 -20.73 -15.44 -13.41
CA ILE A 134 -20.30 -16.81 -13.70
C ILE A 134 -21.52 -17.70 -14.01
N GLU A 135 -22.55 -17.64 -13.16
CA GLU A 135 -23.78 -18.43 -13.33
C GLU A 135 -24.50 -18.11 -14.66
N ALA A 136 -24.56 -16.82 -15.03
CA ALA A 136 -25.16 -16.40 -16.29
C ALA A 136 -24.42 -16.98 -17.52
N GLU A 137 -23.09 -17.03 -17.51
CA GLU A 137 -22.32 -17.61 -18.61
C GLU A 137 -22.46 -19.15 -18.64
N LEU A 138 -22.51 -19.84 -17.50
CA LEU A 138 -22.78 -21.28 -17.45
C LEU A 138 -24.18 -21.62 -17.98
N LYS A 139 -25.19 -20.83 -17.64
CA LYS A 139 -26.57 -21.01 -18.17
C LYS A 139 -26.61 -20.85 -19.69
N LYS A 140 -25.89 -19.91 -20.28
CA LYS A 140 -25.78 -19.74 -21.76
C LYS A 140 -25.20 -21.00 -22.43
N ARG A 141 -24.31 -21.69 -21.73
CA ARG A 141 -23.65 -22.92 -22.19
C ARG A 141 -24.47 -24.19 -21.88
N ASN A 142 -25.62 -24.06 -21.21
CA ASN A 142 -26.44 -25.17 -20.69
C ASN A 142 -25.65 -26.13 -19.79
N LEU A 143 -24.77 -25.59 -18.95
CA LEU A 143 -23.95 -26.35 -18.02
C LEU A 143 -24.37 -26.05 -16.58
N ASP A 144 -24.39 -27.13 -15.76
CA ASP A 144 -24.55 -27.07 -14.30
C ASP A 144 -23.25 -27.54 -13.67
N VAL A 145 -22.30 -26.60 -13.52
CA VAL A 145 -20.99 -26.85 -12.89
C VAL A 145 -20.98 -26.25 -11.50
N LYS A 146 -20.64 -27.07 -10.50
CA LYS A 146 -20.55 -26.63 -9.11
C LYS A 146 -19.41 -25.60 -8.96
N PHE A 147 -19.72 -24.42 -8.46
CA PHE A 147 -18.73 -23.42 -8.04
C PHE A 147 -19.19 -22.68 -6.79
N GLU A 148 -18.27 -22.06 -6.08
CA GLU A 148 -18.56 -21.16 -4.98
C GLU A 148 -17.64 -19.95 -5.04
N VAL A 149 -18.20 -18.76 -4.78
CA VAL A 149 -17.43 -17.53 -4.65
C VAL A 149 -17.13 -17.27 -3.18
N VAL A 150 -15.86 -17.15 -2.86
CA VAL A 150 -15.32 -16.91 -1.52
C VAL A 150 -14.65 -15.55 -1.49
N SER A 151 -14.88 -14.74 -0.45
CA SER A 151 -14.12 -13.53 -0.18
C SER A 151 -12.92 -13.86 0.73
N ASN A 152 -11.72 -13.53 0.28
CA ASN A 152 -10.49 -13.67 1.07
C ASN A 152 -9.67 -12.39 0.97
N PRO A 153 -10.10 -11.33 1.67
CA PRO A 153 -9.39 -10.06 1.61
C PRO A 153 -7.95 -10.20 2.09
N GLU A 154 -7.05 -9.46 1.45
CA GLU A 154 -5.64 -9.44 1.81
C GLU A 154 -5.35 -8.32 2.86
N PHE A 155 -4.36 -8.53 3.69
CA PHE A 155 -3.88 -7.56 4.67
C PHE A 155 -2.36 -7.38 4.58
N LEU A 156 -1.83 -7.52 3.37
CA LEU A 156 -0.42 -7.42 3.07
C LEU A 156 0.07 -5.97 3.18
N LYS A 157 1.22 -5.78 3.78
CA LYS A 157 1.91 -4.48 3.82
C LYS A 157 3.00 -4.47 2.76
N GLU A 158 2.91 -3.59 1.77
CA GLU A 158 4.00 -3.37 0.82
C GLU A 158 5.32 -3.18 1.57
N GLY A 159 6.39 -3.84 1.10
CA GLY A 159 7.68 -3.88 1.78
C GLY A 159 7.83 -4.91 2.91
N ALA A 160 6.74 -5.63 3.26
CA ALA A 160 6.73 -6.76 4.21
C ALA A 160 5.70 -7.83 3.81
N ALA A 161 5.21 -7.79 2.57
CA ALA A 161 4.08 -8.62 2.14
C ALA A 161 4.40 -10.12 2.10
N VAL A 162 5.63 -10.48 1.75
CA VAL A 162 6.10 -11.87 1.79
C VAL A 162 6.04 -12.41 3.21
N GLU A 163 6.51 -11.65 4.20
CA GLU A 163 6.47 -12.07 5.60
C GLU A 163 5.03 -12.13 6.13
N ASP A 164 4.23 -11.09 5.85
CA ASP A 164 2.81 -11.05 6.22
C ASP A 164 2.01 -12.22 5.64
N PHE A 165 2.34 -12.64 4.41
CA PHE A 165 1.67 -13.78 3.78
C PHE A 165 2.08 -15.11 4.40
N LEU A 166 3.38 -15.31 4.64
CA LEU A 166 3.92 -16.55 5.20
C LEU A 166 3.63 -16.71 6.70
N LYS A 167 3.42 -15.59 7.41
CA LYS A 167 3.13 -15.56 8.86
C LYS A 167 1.99 -14.56 9.13
N PRO A 168 0.77 -14.83 8.65
CA PRO A 168 -0.33 -13.87 8.77
C PRO A 168 -0.75 -13.69 10.23
N ASP A 169 -1.09 -12.45 10.62
CA ASP A 169 -1.75 -12.19 11.91
C ASP A 169 -3.13 -12.82 11.97
N ARG A 170 -3.83 -12.85 10.84
CA ARG A 170 -5.14 -13.45 10.62
C ARG A 170 -5.38 -13.75 9.14
N VAL A 171 -6.24 -14.70 8.88
CA VAL A 171 -6.78 -15.00 7.55
C VAL A 171 -8.31 -14.91 7.63
N VAL A 172 -8.91 -13.98 6.90
CA VAL A 172 -10.36 -13.79 6.86
C VAL A 172 -10.92 -14.53 5.66
N ILE A 173 -11.94 -15.37 5.88
CA ILE A 173 -12.63 -16.12 4.85
C ILE A 173 -14.12 -15.85 4.96
N GLY A 174 -14.70 -15.32 3.88
CA GLY A 174 -16.13 -15.18 3.70
C GLY A 174 -16.64 -16.21 2.71
N ALA A 175 -17.46 -17.14 3.17
CA ALA A 175 -18.04 -18.19 2.32
C ALA A 175 -19.52 -18.40 2.64
N SER A 176 -20.23 -19.07 1.74
CA SER A 176 -21.65 -19.40 1.89
C SER A 176 -21.90 -20.86 2.24
N SER A 177 -20.91 -21.73 2.12
CA SER A 177 -21.04 -23.17 2.39
C SER A 177 -19.82 -23.73 3.13
N GLU A 178 -20.02 -24.90 3.75
CA GLU A 178 -18.94 -25.64 4.40
C GLU A 178 -17.85 -26.09 3.40
N TRP A 179 -18.19 -26.26 2.13
CA TRP A 179 -17.21 -26.60 1.09
C TRP A 179 -16.20 -25.48 0.92
N GLY A 180 -16.65 -24.23 0.80
CA GLY A 180 -15.76 -23.05 0.71
C GLY A 180 -14.85 -22.94 1.93
N PHE A 181 -15.41 -23.04 3.15
CA PHE A 181 -14.63 -22.98 4.39
C PHE A 181 -13.60 -24.11 4.49
N SER A 182 -13.99 -25.35 4.16
CA SER A 182 -13.12 -26.53 4.25
C SER A 182 -11.91 -26.42 3.32
N VAL A 183 -12.15 -26.07 2.04
CA VAL A 183 -11.08 -25.92 1.05
C VAL A 183 -10.13 -24.80 1.44
N MET A 184 -10.65 -23.66 1.88
CA MET A 184 -9.81 -22.53 2.28
C MET A 184 -9.04 -22.82 3.58
N ARG A 185 -9.62 -23.56 4.52
CA ARG A 185 -8.93 -24.02 5.73
C ARG A 185 -7.75 -24.91 5.38
N GLU A 186 -7.95 -25.91 4.54
CA GLU A 186 -6.88 -26.82 4.07
C GLU A 186 -5.75 -26.04 3.39
N LEU A 187 -6.11 -25.05 2.56
CA LEU A 187 -5.13 -24.20 1.85
C LEU A 187 -4.25 -23.37 2.79
N TYR A 188 -4.86 -22.78 3.84
CA TYR A 188 -4.14 -21.89 4.76
C TYR A 188 -3.55 -22.59 6.00
N GLU A 189 -3.89 -23.85 6.27
CA GLU A 189 -3.37 -24.60 7.41
C GLU A 189 -1.84 -24.56 7.53
N PRO A 190 -1.03 -24.73 6.44
CA PRO A 190 0.41 -24.68 6.52
C PRO A 190 1.00 -23.32 7.00
N PHE A 191 0.23 -22.24 6.89
CA PHE A 191 0.63 -20.90 7.30
C PHE A 191 0.32 -20.59 8.78
N MET A 192 -0.42 -21.48 9.46
CA MET A 192 -0.99 -21.27 10.80
C MET A 192 -0.47 -22.30 11.83
N LYS A 193 0.79 -22.71 11.76
CA LYS A 193 1.36 -23.81 12.54
C LYS A 193 1.22 -23.69 14.06
N ASN A 194 1.21 -22.46 14.62
CA ASN A 194 1.25 -22.26 16.06
C ASN A 194 -0.14 -22.15 16.72
N HIS A 195 -1.12 -21.62 16.02
CA HIS A 195 -2.51 -21.47 16.46
C HIS A 195 -3.39 -21.15 15.26
N ASP A 196 -4.67 -21.45 15.37
CA ASP A 196 -5.67 -21.13 14.35
C ASP A 196 -5.82 -19.59 14.27
N ARG A 197 -5.62 -19.06 13.07
CA ARG A 197 -5.76 -17.62 12.74
C ARG A 197 -6.87 -17.38 11.73
N LEU A 198 -7.62 -18.43 11.40
CA LEU A 198 -8.71 -18.36 10.44
C LEU A 198 -9.95 -17.76 11.09
N ILE A 199 -10.47 -16.71 10.48
CA ILE A 199 -11.71 -16.05 10.88
C ILE A 199 -12.73 -16.29 9.78
N CYS A 200 -13.70 -17.16 10.04
CA CYS A 200 -14.76 -17.50 9.11
C CYS A 200 -15.98 -16.61 9.34
N MET A 201 -16.57 -16.11 8.25
CA MET A 201 -17.77 -15.27 8.29
C MET A 201 -18.51 -15.34 6.94
N ASP A 202 -19.63 -14.64 6.81
CA ASP A 202 -20.29 -14.47 5.51
C ASP A 202 -19.48 -13.57 4.55
N VAL A 203 -19.78 -13.68 3.25
CA VAL A 203 -19.02 -12.96 2.20
C VAL A 203 -19.05 -11.46 2.39
N LYS A 204 -20.21 -10.86 2.70
CA LYS A 204 -20.35 -9.40 2.85
C LYS A 204 -19.57 -8.88 4.05
N SER A 205 -19.58 -9.62 5.17
CA SER A 205 -18.79 -9.26 6.35
C SER A 205 -17.29 -9.35 6.08
N ALA A 206 -16.83 -10.32 5.29
CA ALA A 206 -15.43 -10.43 4.91
C ALA A 206 -14.99 -9.25 4.01
N GLU A 207 -15.80 -8.89 3.01
CA GLU A 207 -15.57 -7.71 2.16
C GLU A 207 -15.51 -6.43 3.02
N MET A 208 -16.47 -6.22 3.93
CA MET A 208 -16.50 -5.05 4.82
C MET A 208 -15.29 -5.01 5.76
N THR A 209 -14.82 -6.16 6.25
CA THR A 209 -13.69 -6.24 7.19
C THR A 209 -12.42 -5.58 6.64
N LYS A 210 -12.15 -5.72 5.34
CA LYS A 210 -11.00 -5.08 4.69
C LYS A 210 -11.10 -3.55 4.74
N TYR A 211 -12.24 -3.00 4.35
CA TYR A 211 -12.46 -1.56 4.35
C TYR A 211 -12.45 -0.97 5.77
N ALA A 212 -13.11 -1.64 6.70
CA ALA A 212 -13.14 -1.22 8.10
C ALA A 212 -11.73 -1.21 8.72
N ALA A 213 -10.92 -2.25 8.46
CA ALA A 213 -9.55 -2.33 8.95
C ALA A 213 -8.68 -1.19 8.40
N ASN A 214 -8.67 -0.97 7.09
CA ASN A 214 -7.87 0.08 6.47
C ASN A 214 -8.33 1.48 6.90
N SER A 215 -9.64 1.71 7.02
CA SER A 215 -10.20 2.97 7.50
C SER A 215 -9.85 3.23 8.96
N MET A 216 -9.84 2.20 9.82
CA MET A 216 -9.41 2.35 11.21
C MET A 216 -7.92 2.72 11.31
N LEU A 217 -7.06 2.10 10.51
CA LEU A 217 -5.64 2.44 10.48
C LEU A 217 -5.40 3.87 9.98
N ALA A 218 -6.10 4.29 8.92
CA ALA A 218 -6.09 5.67 8.42
C ALA A 218 -6.57 6.67 9.46
N THR A 219 -7.62 6.30 10.23
CA THR A 219 -8.15 7.12 11.34
C THR A 219 -7.10 7.31 12.43
N LYS A 220 -6.38 6.26 12.85
CA LYS A 220 -5.31 6.37 13.85
C LYS A 220 -4.20 7.33 13.41
N ILE A 221 -3.80 7.28 12.14
CA ILE A 221 -2.78 8.20 11.60
C ILE A 221 -3.31 9.63 11.53
N SER A 222 -4.53 9.84 11.03
CA SER A 222 -5.13 11.17 10.95
C SER A 222 -5.36 11.77 12.35
N PHE A 223 -5.78 10.95 13.31
CA PHE A 223 -5.95 11.37 14.71
C PHE A 223 -4.65 11.86 15.33
N ILE A 224 -3.56 11.08 15.25
CA ILE A 224 -2.28 11.51 15.84
C ILE A 224 -1.71 12.74 15.12
N ASN A 225 -1.94 12.88 13.81
CA ASN A 225 -1.56 14.06 13.06
C ASN A 225 -2.37 15.31 13.49
N GLU A 226 -3.63 15.16 13.80
CA GLU A 226 -4.44 16.25 14.37
C GLU A 226 -3.92 16.64 15.75
N ILE A 227 -3.66 15.67 16.63
CA ILE A 227 -3.04 15.90 17.94
C ILE A 227 -1.68 16.58 17.80
N ALA A 228 -0.86 16.19 16.82
CA ALA A 228 0.41 16.83 16.53
C ALA A 228 0.26 18.32 16.21
N ASN A 229 -0.71 18.68 15.37
CA ASN A 229 -1.00 20.07 15.04
C ASN A 229 -1.52 20.89 16.24
N ILE A 230 -2.25 20.25 17.17
CA ILE A 230 -2.66 20.88 18.43
C ILE A 230 -1.45 21.06 19.34
N CYS A 231 -0.63 20.01 19.55
CA CYS A 231 0.57 20.08 20.39
C CYS A 231 1.47 21.24 20.00
N GLU A 232 1.71 21.42 18.72
CA GLU A 232 2.56 22.50 18.19
C GLU A 232 2.04 23.89 18.56
N ARG A 233 0.70 24.08 18.58
CA ARG A 233 0.05 25.35 18.92
C ARG A 233 0.08 25.65 20.42
N VAL A 234 -0.07 24.61 21.25
CA VAL A 234 -0.11 24.77 22.71
C VAL A 234 1.26 24.61 23.39
N GLY A 235 2.32 24.30 22.60
CA GLY A 235 3.69 24.10 23.10
C GLY A 235 3.93 22.74 23.76
N ALA A 236 3.09 21.73 23.48
CA ALA A 236 3.32 20.35 23.87
C ALA A 236 4.22 19.62 22.85
N ASP A 237 4.81 18.49 23.24
CA ASP A 237 5.57 17.59 22.37
C ASP A 237 4.74 16.36 22.05
N VAL A 238 4.35 16.20 20.78
CA VAL A 238 3.57 15.06 20.32
C VAL A 238 4.26 13.71 20.54
N ASN A 239 5.61 13.65 20.55
CA ASN A 239 6.33 12.42 20.77
C ASN A 239 6.13 11.92 22.21
N LEU A 240 6.08 12.85 23.19
CA LEU A 240 5.75 12.53 24.56
C LEU A 240 4.27 12.16 24.73
N VAL A 241 3.37 12.90 24.10
CA VAL A 241 1.92 12.60 24.08
C VAL A 241 1.71 11.19 23.50
N ARG A 242 2.31 10.89 22.33
CA ARG A 242 2.28 9.56 21.72
C ARG A 242 2.75 8.46 22.67
N LYS A 243 3.85 8.69 23.37
CA LYS A 243 4.38 7.75 24.37
C LYS A 243 3.38 7.53 25.50
N GLY A 244 2.76 8.61 25.98
CA GLY A 244 1.75 8.55 27.04
C GLY A 244 0.53 7.75 26.65
N ILE A 245 -0.15 8.13 25.54
CA ILE A 245 -1.38 7.44 25.10
C ILE A 245 -1.12 6.02 24.59
N GLY A 246 0.05 5.79 23.93
CA GLY A 246 0.40 4.46 23.40
C GLY A 246 0.71 3.42 24.46
N SER A 247 1.02 3.84 25.70
CA SER A 247 1.22 2.93 26.83
C SER A 247 -0.07 2.27 27.32
N ASP A 248 -1.22 2.83 27.00
CA ASP A 248 -2.51 2.18 27.24
C ASP A 248 -2.70 1.03 26.23
N SER A 249 -2.89 -0.19 26.75
CA SER A 249 -3.06 -1.39 25.92
C SER A 249 -4.29 -1.33 25.00
N ARG A 250 -5.29 -0.53 25.33
CA ARG A 250 -6.49 -0.30 24.50
C ARG A 250 -6.19 0.54 23.26
N ILE A 251 -5.11 1.32 23.26
CA ILE A 251 -4.67 2.20 22.16
C ILE A 251 -3.48 1.56 21.42
N GLY A 252 -2.42 1.21 22.17
CA GLY A 252 -1.17 0.68 21.65
C GLY A 252 -0.38 1.68 20.81
N TYR A 253 0.89 1.35 20.54
CA TYR A 253 1.83 2.23 19.81
C TYR A 253 1.70 2.21 18.29
N SER A 254 1.04 1.18 17.74
CA SER A 254 0.95 1.00 16.29
C SER A 254 0.02 2.01 15.63
N PHE A 255 0.45 2.56 14.50
CA PHE A 255 -0.31 3.52 13.66
C PHE A 255 -0.61 4.87 14.32
N ILE A 256 0.04 5.21 15.43
CA ILE A 256 -0.03 6.55 16.04
C ILE A 256 1.32 7.28 15.96
N TYR A 257 2.02 7.17 14.84
CA TYR A 257 3.23 7.94 14.55
C TYR A 257 2.85 9.22 13.81
N PRO A 258 3.17 10.42 14.35
CA PRO A 258 2.91 11.68 13.65
C PRO A 258 3.83 11.78 12.43
N GLY A 259 3.34 12.40 11.36
CA GLY A 259 4.10 12.57 10.14
C GLY A 259 3.44 13.51 9.14
N CYS A 260 3.99 13.57 7.93
CA CYS A 260 3.52 14.43 6.86
C CYS A 260 2.32 13.87 6.07
N GLY A 261 1.54 12.99 6.64
CA GLY A 261 0.39 12.35 6.02
C GLY A 261 0.69 10.96 5.48
N TYR A 262 -0.37 10.19 5.21
CA TYR A 262 -0.26 8.88 4.57
C TYR A 262 -0.56 8.93 3.08
N GLY A 263 0.00 7.99 2.34
CA GLY A 263 -0.22 7.73 0.93
C GLY A 263 -0.38 6.24 0.66
N GLY A 264 0.08 5.81 -0.49
CA GLY A 264 0.00 4.44 -0.98
C GLY A 264 -1.30 4.13 -1.69
N SER A 265 -1.38 2.93 -2.25
CA SER A 265 -2.49 2.46 -3.06
C SER A 265 -3.73 2.08 -2.28
N CYS A 266 -3.63 1.89 -0.97
CA CYS A 266 -4.68 1.27 -0.17
C CYS A 266 -5.49 2.30 0.64
N PHE A 267 -4.87 2.99 1.61
CA PHE A 267 -5.63 3.83 2.55
C PHE A 267 -6.47 4.92 1.89
N PRO A 268 -5.93 5.77 0.98
CA PRO A 268 -6.75 6.81 0.36
C PRO A 268 -7.92 6.21 -0.42
N LYS A 269 -7.65 5.22 -1.25
CA LYS A 269 -8.66 4.56 -2.07
C LYS A 269 -9.75 3.87 -1.25
N ASP A 270 -9.37 3.14 -0.20
CA ASP A 270 -10.30 2.33 0.58
C ASP A 270 -11.17 3.19 1.49
N VAL A 271 -10.63 4.28 2.05
CA VAL A 271 -11.41 5.26 2.81
C VAL A 271 -12.45 5.93 1.90
N GLU A 272 -12.06 6.41 0.71
CA GLU A 272 -12.97 7.02 -0.25
C GLU A 272 -14.05 6.04 -0.74
N ALA A 273 -13.67 4.79 -1.05
CA ALA A 273 -14.62 3.76 -1.45
C ALA A 273 -15.64 3.43 -0.34
N LEU A 274 -15.21 3.42 0.93
CA LEU A 274 -16.12 3.21 2.06
C LEU A 274 -17.05 4.41 2.27
N ILE A 275 -16.55 5.65 2.13
CA ILE A 275 -17.37 6.88 2.15
C ILE A 275 -18.46 6.78 1.07
N HIS A 276 -18.06 6.40 -0.15
CA HIS A 276 -19.01 6.29 -1.26
C HIS A 276 -20.05 5.18 -1.00
N THR A 277 -19.61 4.02 -0.52
CA THR A 277 -20.51 2.91 -0.16
C THR A 277 -21.52 3.32 0.90
N ALA A 278 -21.09 4.05 1.92
CA ALA A 278 -21.97 4.57 2.97
C ALA A 278 -23.07 5.49 2.39
N ARG A 279 -22.68 6.46 1.57
CA ARG A 279 -23.61 7.40 0.93
C ARG A 279 -24.61 6.73 0.00
N GLN A 280 -24.18 5.75 -0.79
CA GLN A 280 -25.07 4.96 -1.63
C GLN A 280 -26.13 4.20 -0.84
N ASN A 281 -25.84 3.90 0.44
CA ASN A 281 -26.75 3.22 1.35
C ASN A 281 -27.45 4.19 2.32
N GLY A 282 -27.46 5.49 2.02
CA GLY A 282 -28.19 6.51 2.79
C GLY A 282 -27.56 6.93 4.12
N PHE A 283 -26.26 6.65 4.31
CA PHE A 283 -25.53 7.01 5.53
C PHE A 283 -24.40 8.00 5.23
N GLU A 284 -24.36 9.14 5.93
CA GLU A 284 -23.26 10.11 5.82
C GLU A 284 -22.12 9.74 6.80
N PRO A 285 -20.95 9.36 6.32
CA PRO A 285 -19.86 8.89 7.16
C PRO A 285 -18.98 10.06 7.64
N GLU A 286 -19.46 10.87 8.57
CA GLU A 286 -18.81 12.10 9.06
C GLU A 286 -17.37 11.86 9.52
N LEU A 287 -17.09 10.79 10.27
CA LEU A 287 -15.76 10.47 10.76
C LEU A 287 -14.78 10.21 9.61
N LEU A 288 -15.18 9.44 8.59
CA LEU A 288 -14.30 9.13 7.46
C LEU A 288 -14.03 10.36 6.59
N ASN A 289 -15.02 11.24 6.45
CA ASN A 289 -14.83 12.53 5.78
C ASN A 289 -13.81 13.40 6.52
N ALA A 290 -13.87 13.44 7.85
CA ALA A 290 -12.90 14.16 8.68
C ALA A 290 -11.48 13.57 8.55
N VAL A 291 -11.36 12.24 8.52
CA VAL A 291 -10.08 11.52 8.32
C VAL A 291 -9.44 11.90 6.98
N GLU A 292 -10.21 11.86 5.90
CA GLU A 292 -9.74 12.22 4.55
C GLU A 292 -9.33 13.70 4.47
N SER A 293 -10.17 14.59 4.99
CA SER A 293 -9.89 16.04 5.05
C SER A 293 -8.61 16.32 5.85
N ARG A 294 -8.44 15.65 7.01
CA ARG A 294 -7.25 15.83 7.84
C ARG A 294 -5.99 15.36 7.12
N ASN A 295 -6.02 14.22 6.44
CA ASN A 295 -4.87 13.71 5.70
C ASN A 295 -4.46 14.64 4.54
N LYS A 296 -5.43 15.14 3.78
CA LYS A 296 -5.17 16.15 2.71
C LYS A 296 -4.48 17.40 3.27
N ALA A 297 -4.97 17.92 4.37
CA ALA A 297 -4.34 19.07 5.03
C ALA A 297 -2.94 18.74 5.60
N GLN A 298 -2.75 17.52 6.10
CA GLN A 298 -1.47 17.11 6.67
C GLN A 298 -0.34 17.04 5.64
N LYS A 299 -0.62 16.65 4.41
CA LYS A 299 0.39 16.63 3.33
C LYS A 299 0.99 18.01 3.02
N ARG A 300 0.36 19.10 3.49
CA ARG A 300 0.81 20.48 3.30
C ARG A 300 1.69 20.99 4.44
N VAL A 301 1.64 20.40 5.62
CA VAL A 301 2.27 20.95 6.84
C VAL A 301 3.78 21.21 6.69
N LEU A 302 4.51 20.33 6.01
CA LEU A 302 5.94 20.56 5.76
C LEU A 302 6.18 21.77 4.84
N PHE A 303 5.37 21.96 3.82
CA PHE A 303 5.44 23.12 2.96
C PHE A 303 5.28 24.41 3.76
N ASP A 304 4.27 24.49 4.62
CA ASP A 304 4.01 25.68 5.43
C ASP A 304 5.19 25.98 6.37
N LYS A 305 5.84 24.97 6.95
CA LYS A 305 7.04 25.13 7.77
C LYS A 305 8.23 25.66 6.95
N ILE A 306 8.49 25.10 5.77
CA ILE A 306 9.56 25.55 4.88
C ILE A 306 9.30 26.97 4.41
N TYR A 307 8.09 27.26 3.96
CA TYR A 307 7.68 28.58 3.45
C TYR A 307 7.85 29.68 4.52
N ASN A 308 7.37 29.40 5.74
CA ASN A 308 7.50 30.34 6.85
C ASN A 308 8.97 30.54 7.29
N PHE A 309 9.79 29.49 7.28
CA PHE A 309 11.21 29.59 7.62
C PHE A 309 11.97 30.52 6.68
N PHE A 310 11.64 30.52 5.39
CA PHE A 310 12.24 31.40 4.39
C PHE A 310 11.51 32.74 4.24
N GLY A 311 10.64 33.09 5.18
CA GLY A 311 9.97 34.41 5.20
C GLY A 311 8.94 34.60 4.10
N GLY A 312 8.37 33.51 3.57
CA GLY A 312 7.34 33.57 2.53
C GLY A 312 7.87 33.67 1.09
N ASP A 313 9.18 33.54 0.87
CA ASP A 313 9.78 33.57 -0.46
C ASP A 313 10.71 32.35 -0.68
N LEU A 314 10.32 31.49 -1.60
CA LEU A 314 11.09 30.31 -1.99
C LEU A 314 11.76 30.46 -3.37
N LYS A 315 11.60 31.58 -4.03
CA LYS A 315 12.16 31.82 -5.37
C LYS A 315 13.68 31.63 -5.37
N GLY A 316 14.14 30.68 -6.18
CA GLY A 316 15.57 30.36 -6.32
C GLY A 316 16.18 29.57 -5.15
N LYS A 317 15.40 29.19 -4.12
CA LYS A 317 15.83 28.26 -3.09
C LYS A 317 15.91 26.84 -3.64
N THR A 318 16.86 26.07 -3.16
CA THR A 318 17.00 24.63 -3.48
C THR A 318 16.70 23.81 -2.24
N ILE A 319 15.73 22.92 -2.34
CA ILE A 319 15.34 22.02 -1.24
C ILE A 319 15.76 20.59 -1.58
N ALA A 320 16.56 20.00 -0.71
CA ALA A 320 17.00 18.62 -0.84
C ALA A 320 16.02 17.64 -0.18
N PHE A 321 15.59 16.63 -0.92
CA PHE A 321 14.68 15.59 -0.45
C PHE A 321 15.40 14.29 -0.15
N TRP A 322 15.15 13.76 1.03
CA TRP A 322 15.45 12.38 1.40
C TRP A 322 14.15 11.60 1.52
N GLY A 323 13.94 10.68 0.56
CA GLY A 323 12.74 9.87 0.45
C GLY A 323 11.67 10.49 -0.43
N LEU A 324 11.13 9.66 -1.34
CA LEU A 324 10.07 10.00 -2.28
C LEU A 324 8.89 9.05 -2.15
N ALA A 325 9.14 7.74 -2.01
CA ALA A 325 8.10 6.73 -1.82
C ALA A 325 7.20 7.06 -0.63
N PHE A 326 5.94 6.60 -0.64
CA PHE A 326 4.99 6.90 0.43
C PHE A 326 5.41 6.31 1.79
N LYS A 327 6.24 5.27 1.79
CA LYS A 327 6.87 4.64 2.97
C LYS A 327 8.16 3.90 2.57
N PRO A 328 9.02 3.48 3.53
CA PRO A 328 10.21 2.69 3.22
C PRO A 328 9.89 1.29 2.69
N ASN A 329 10.89 0.68 2.04
CA ASN A 329 10.87 -0.67 1.48
C ASN A 329 9.88 -0.90 0.33
N THR A 330 9.51 0.15 -0.38
CA THR A 330 8.70 0.11 -1.61
C THR A 330 9.16 1.22 -2.56
N ASP A 331 8.85 1.07 -3.84
CA ASP A 331 9.00 2.10 -4.87
C ASP A 331 7.67 2.81 -5.19
N ASP A 332 6.59 2.48 -4.46
CA ASP A 332 5.25 3.02 -4.73
C ASP A 332 5.16 4.52 -4.40
N MET A 333 4.80 5.29 -5.42
CA MET A 333 4.64 6.74 -5.37
C MET A 333 3.17 7.19 -5.25
N ARG A 334 2.21 6.26 -5.34
CA ARG A 334 0.77 6.60 -5.32
C ARG A 334 0.42 7.36 -4.05
N GLU A 335 -0.20 8.53 -4.22
CA GLU A 335 -0.61 9.39 -3.11
C GLU A 335 0.52 9.73 -2.10
N ALA A 336 1.80 9.61 -2.49
CA ALA A 336 2.92 9.95 -1.62
C ALA A 336 2.90 11.43 -1.23
N SER A 337 3.20 11.72 0.05
CA SER A 337 3.26 13.10 0.56
C SER A 337 4.33 13.94 -0.15
N SER A 338 5.38 13.30 -0.66
CA SER A 338 6.43 13.94 -1.47
C SER A 338 5.88 14.59 -2.73
N LEU A 339 4.90 13.96 -3.40
CA LEU A 339 4.28 14.52 -4.62
C LEU A 339 3.59 15.86 -4.34
N THR A 340 2.81 15.93 -3.26
CA THR A 340 2.13 17.16 -2.83
C THR A 340 3.15 18.24 -2.45
N LEU A 341 4.16 17.86 -1.67
CA LEU A 341 5.17 18.80 -1.20
C LEU A 341 6.01 19.36 -2.35
N ILE A 342 6.50 18.51 -3.26
CA ILE A 342 7.30 18.92 -4.41
C ILE A 342 6.51 19.87 -5.33
N LYS A 343 5.24 19.54 -5.59
CA LYS A 343 4.36 20.40 -6.38
C LYS A 343 4.20 21.79 -5.75
N LEU A 344 3.94 21.87 -4.46
CA LEU A 344 3.81 23.16 -3.76
C LEU A 344 5.10 23.97 -3.76
N LEU A 345 6.26 23.31 -3.64
CA LEU A 345 7.57 23.97 -3.70
C LEU A 345 7.87 24.50 -5.10
N ASP A 346 7.56 23.75 -6.14
CA ASP A 346 7.71 24.18 -7.54
C ASP A 346 6.81 25.39 -7.84
N GLU A 347 5.54 25.34 -7.46
CA GLU A 347 4.58 26.46 -7.58
C GLU A 347 5.08 27.72 -6.85
N ALA A 348 5.83 27.57 -5.75
CA ALA A 348 6.44 28.66 -5.01
C ALA A 348 7.82 29.11 -5.57
N GLY A 349 8.29 28.52 -6.66
CA GLY A 349 9.53 28.86 -7.35
C GLY A 349 10.81 28.26 -6.74
N ALA A 350 10.68 27.25 -5.89
CA ALA A 350 11.83 26.49 -5.36
C ALA A 350 12.30 25.45 -6.37
N LYS A 351 13.60 25.10 -6.29
CA LYS A 351 14.19 23.97 -7.00
C LYS A 351 14.25 22.75 -6.08
N VAL A 352 14.07 21.57 -6.64
CA VAL A 352 14.10 20.32 -5.88
C VAL A 352 15.24 19.43 -6.36
N VAL A 353 16.01 18.90 -5.41
CA VAL A 353 16.98 17.83 -5.63
C VAL A 353 16.59 16.67 -4.72
N ALA A 354 16.31 15.49 -5.27
CA ALA A 354 15.74 14.39 -4.52
C ALA A 354 16.61 13.12 -4.61
N TYR A 355 16.61 12.36 -3.53
CA TYR A 355 17.14 11.01 -3.49
C TYR A 355 16.13 10.07 -2.80
N ASP A 356 15.91 8.94 -3.42
CA ASP A 356 15.20 7.80 -2.84
C ASP A 356 15.92 6.50 -3.24
N PRO A 357 16.10 5.54 -2.33
CA PRO A 357 16.81 4.29 -2.64
C PRO A 357 16.17 3.44 -3.75
N LYS A 358 14.84 3.56 -3.95
CA LYS A 358 14.06 2.73 -4.87
C LYS A 358 13.12 3.49 -5.79
N ALA A 359 12.54 4.60 -5.33
CA ALA A 359 11.44 5.25 -6.02
C ALA A 359 11.84 6.32 -7.04
N SER A 360 13.14 6.63 -7.22
CA SER A 360 13.57 7.72 -8.11
C SER A 360 13.09 7.56 -9.56
N GLU A 361 13.13 6.34 -10.11
CA GLU A 361 12.67 6.09 -11.49
C GLU A 361 11.14 6.12 -11.59
N GLU A 362 10.44 5.63 -10.58
CA GLU A 362 8.98 5.69 -10.53
C GLU A 362 8.51 7.15 -10.38
N ALA A 363 9.17 7.93 -9.52
CA ALA A 363 8.86 9.35 -9.30
C ALA A 363 8.90 10.20 -10.58
N LYS A 364 9.80 9.89 -11.53
CA LYS A 364 9.87 10.57 -12.84
C LYS A 364 8.56 10.42 -13.63
N LYS A 365 7.88 9.27 -13.50
CA LYS A 365 6.60 9.03 -14.20
C LYS A 365 5.46 9.83 -13.59
N TYR A 366 5.50 10.07 -12.27
CA TYR A 366 4.48 10.85 -11.56
C TYR A 366 4.68 12.37 -11.68
N MET A 367 5.91 12.81 -11.97
CA MET A 367 6.27 14.22 -12.03
C MET A 367 6.98 14.59 -13.35
N PRO A 368 6.41 14.24 -14.52
CA PRO A 368 7.10 14.42 -15.82
C PRO A 368 7.31 15.89 -16.20
N ASN A 369 6.53 16.80 -15.62
CA ASN A 369 6.55 18.23 -15.95
C ASN A 369 7.18 19.10 -14.86
N LEU A 370 7.71 18.52 -13.77
CA LEU A 370 8.38 19.23 -12.69
C LEU A 370 9.91 19.14 -12.85
N ASP A 371 10.61 20.26 -12.58
CA ASP A 371 12.08 20.29 -12.62
C ASP A 371 12.67 19.70 -11.34
N VAL A 372 12.62 18.38 -11.23
CA VAL A 372 13.21 17.61 -10.12
C VAL A 372 14.53 16.99 -10.57
N LYS A 373 15.62 17.34 -9.90
CA LYS A 373 16.91 16.68 -10.08
C LYS A 373 17.02 15.46 -9.18
N TYR A 374 17.41 14.32 -9.74
CA TYR A 374 17.56 13.06 -9.00
C TYR A 374 19.05 12.81 -8.74
N ALA A 375 19.43 12.77 -7.46
CA ALA A 375 20.80 12.51 -7.04
C ALA A 375 21.12 11.00 -7.04
N LYS A 376 22.41 10.65 -7.16
CA LYS A 376 22.88 9.26 -7.16
C LYS A 376 22.93 8.65 -5.76
N ASN A 377 23.12 9.47 -4.74
CA ASN A 377 23.12 9.07 -3.34
C ASN A 377 22.55 10.19 -2.44
N LYS A 378 22.29 9.88 -1.19
CA LYS A 378 21.63 10.78 -0.25
C LYS A 378 22.43 12.08 0.00
N TYR A 379 23.74 12.01 0.08
CA TYR A 379 24.58 13.19 0.34
C TYR A 379 24.73 14.08 -0.88
N ASP A 380 24.77 13.51 -2.10
CA ASP A 380 24.82 14.32 -3.32
C ASP A 380 23.58 15.21 -3.50
N ALA A 381 22.43 14.78 -2.98
CA ALA A 381 21.21 15.58 -2.98
C ALA A 381 21.34 16.88 -2.19
N LEU A 382 22.23 16.91 -1.20
CA LEU A 382 22.41 18.03 -0.27
C LEU A 382 23.33 19.14 -0.84
N ASN A 383 24.12 18.85 -1.88
CA ASN A 383 25.15 19.76 -2.39
C ASN A 383 24.59 21.12 -2.76
N GLY A 384 24.90 22.15 -1.95
CA GLY A 384 24.46 23.51 -2.17
C GLY A 384 22.96 23.75 -2.03
N ALA A 385 22.24 22.83 -1.40
CA ALA A 385 20.83 23.03 -1.06
C ALA A 385 20.65 24.00 0.10
N ASP A 386 19.55 24.75 0.09
CA ASP A 386 19.24 25.74 1.13
C ASP A 386 18.66 25.08 2.38
N ALA A 387 18.05 23.89 2.26
CA ALA A 387 17.51 23.09 3.35
C ALA A 387 17.38 21.61 2.94
N MET A 388 17.35 20.72 3.95
CA MET A 388 17.01 19.32 3.78
C MET A 388 15.59 19.05 4.28
N VAL A 389 14.84 18.21 3.57
CA VAL A 389 13.56 17.66 4.03
C VAL A 389 13.61 16.13 4.00
N LEU A 390 13.17 15.51 5.09
CA LEU A 390 12.98 14.05 5.21
C LEU A 390 11.49 13.74 5.07
N VAL A 391 11.13 12.97 4.04
CA VAL A 391 9.72 12.62 3.77
C VAL A 391 9.45 11.13 4.00
N THR A 392 10.44 10.27 3.71
CA THR A 392 10.30 8.82 3.87
C THR A 392 11.45 8.30 4.75
N GLU A 393 11.10 7.54 5.79
CA GLU A 393 12.01 7.10 6.84
C GLU A 393 12.77 5.80 6.48
N TRP A 394 13.47 5.78 5.34
CA TRP A 394 14.34 4.67 4.97
C TRP A 394 15.39 4.36 6.03
N SER A 395 15.75 3.10 6.21
CA SER A 395 16.72 2.69 7.23
C SER A 395 18.09 3.39 7.08
N GLU A 396 18.52 3.65 5.85
CA GLU A 396 19.79 4.35 5.58
C GLU A 396 19.78 5.84 5.98
N PHE A 397 18.60 6.43 6.25
CA PHE A 397 18.49 7.82 6.71
C PHE A 397 18.48 7.95 8.24
N ARG A 398 18.40 6.85 8.99
CA ARG A 398 18.22 6.88 10.45
C ARG A 398 19.46 7.35 11.21
N SER A 399 20.64 7.03 10.71
CA SER A 399 21.92 7.38 11.35
C SER A 399 22.87 7.99 10.33
N PRO A 400 22.58 9.19 9.82
CA PRO A 400 23.45 9.87 8.86
C PRO A 400 24.64 10.54 9.58
N ASP A 401 25.66 10.89 8.80
CA ASP A 401 26.69 11.81 9.28
C ASP A 401 26.14 13.25 9.22
N PHE A 402 25.82 13.81 10.38
CA PHE A 402 25.29 15.18 10.49
C PHE A 402 26.33 16.24 10.17
N MET A 403 27.62 15.97 10.35
CA MET A 403 28.66 16.91 9.96
C MET A 403 28.75 17.00 8.45
N GLU A 404 28.69 15.88 7.72
CA GLU A 404 28.64 15.87 6.28
C GLU A 404 27.37 16.56 5.74
N ILE A 405 26.22 16.39 6.38
CA ILE A 405 24.98 17.12 6.02
C ILE A 405 25.22 18.63 6.15
N LYS A 406 25.81 19.07 7.27
CA LYS A 406 26.05 20.48 7.56
C LYS A 406 27.01 21.13 6.56
N GLU A 407 28.08 20.44 6.18
CA GLU A 407 29.06 20.92 5.22
C GLU A 407 28.49 21.09 3.81
N ARG A 408 27.53 20.27 3.42
CA ARG A 408 26.94 20.27 2.08
C ARG A 408 25.80 21.28 1.92
N LEU A 409 25.07 21.55 3.00
CA LEU A 409 23.95 22.51 3.00
C LEU A 409 24.46 23.96 3.12
N LYS A 410 23.79 24.90 2.46
CA LYS A 410 24.03 26.34 2.68
C LYS A 410 23.60 26.81 4.07
N ASN A 411 22.50 26.23 4.57
CA ASN A 411 22.00 26.48 5.92
C ASN A 411 21.83 25.16 6.65
N ALA A 412 22.30 25.10 7.89
CA ALA A 412 22.12 23.92 8.74
C ALA A 412 20.66 23.82 9.21
N VAL A 413 19.74 23.45 8.31
CA VAL A 413 18.30 23.32 8.62
C VAL A 413 17.72 22.04 8.03
N ILE A 414 16.97 21.34 8.87
CA ILE A 414 16.31 20.07 8.54
C ILE A 414 14.82 20.18 8.87
N PHE A 415 13.96 19.82 7.90
CA PHE A 415 12.53 19.63 8.07
C PHE A 415 12.24 18.13 8.04
N ASP A 416 11.84 17.60 9.17
CA ASP A 416 11.65 16.16 9.35
C ASP A 416 10.15 15.81 9.40
N GLY A 417 9.66 15.22 8.32
CA GLY A 417 8.27 14.78 8.19
C GLY A 417 7.97 13.45 8.89
N ARG A 418 8.95 12.84 9.55
CA ARG A 418 8.83 11.52 10.20
C ARG A 418 9.34 11.49 11.64
N ASN A 419 9.82 12.63 12.17
CA ASN A 419 10.35 12.76 13.54
C ASN A 419 11.44 11.71 13.86
N GLN A 420 12.39 11.51 12.93
CA GLN A 420 13.40 10.46 13.03
C GLN A 420 14.56 10.84 13.94
N TYR A 421 14.90 12.13 14.04
CA TYR A 421 16.13 12.56 14.68
C TYR A 421 15.92 13.12 16.08
N ASN A 422 16.99 13.12 16.87
CA ASN A 422 16.99 13.71 18.20
C ASN A 422 17.23 15.22 18.10
N ALA A 423 16.21 16.00 18.47
CA ALA A 423 16.24 17.46 18.38
C ALA A 423 17.38 18.09 19.20
N LYS A 424 17.67 17.54 20.42
CA LYS A 424 18.74 18.05 21.27
C LYS A 424 20.11 17.83 20.64
N ALA A 425 20.37 16.64 20.14
CA ALA A 425 21.63 16.33 19.47
C ALA A 425 21.85 17.20 18.21
N LEU A 426 20.80 17.42 17.43
CA LEU A 426 20.88 18.31 16.26
C LEU A 426 21.16 19.77 16.64
N ALA A 427 20.54 20.25 17.71
CA ALA A 427 20.81 21.61 18.22
C ALA A 427 22.27 21.76 18.69
N GLU A 428 22.86 20.75 19.36
CA GLU A 428 24.27 20.71 19.76
C GLU A 428 25.22 20.78 18.53
N HIS A 429 24.81 20.18 17.40
CA HIS A 429 25.51 20.29 16.10
C HIS A 429 25.22 21.60 15.35
N GLY A 430 24.38 22.48 15.91
CA GLY A 430 24.05 23.80 15.34
C GLY A 430 23.02 23.76 14.21
N PHE A 431 22.18 22.72 14.16
CA PHE A 431 21.05 22.66 13.23
C PHE A 431 19.82 23.39 13.76
N LYS A 432 19.09 24.03 12.87
CA LYS A 432 17.66 24.31 13.08
C LYS A 432 16.88 23.10 12.63
N TYR A 433 16.06 22.56 13.53
CA TYR A 433 15.36 21.31 13.28
C TYR A 433 13.85 21.47 13.50
N PHE A 434 13.07 21.16 12.47
CA PHE A 434 11.64 21.28 12.45
C PHE A 434 11.00 19.91 12.36
N GLN A 435 10.21 19.56 13.36
CA GLN A 435 9.47 18.29 13.45
C GLN A 435 7.96 18.51 13.23
N ILE A 436 7.23 17.42 13.08
CA ILE A 436 5.77 17.42 13.11
C ILE A 436 5.31 17.39 14.57
N GLY A 437 4.47 18.36 14.98
CA GLY A 437 3.84 18.40 16.29
C GLY A 437 4.77 18.78 17.44
N VAL A 438 5.88 19.42 17.15
CA VAL A 438 6.78 20.02 18.15
C VAL A 438 7.03 21.47 17.74
N LYS A 439 6.81 22.39 18.67
CA LYS A 439 7.09 23.81 18.45
C LYS A 439 8.59 24.00 18.25
N ALA A 440 8.99 24.70 17.19
CA ALA A 440 10.39 25.02 16.86
C ALA A 440 10.95 26.10 17.77
#